data_f3559abe2696897ecb5a0d045139c3cc
#
_entry.id   f3559abe2696897ecb5a0d045139c3cc
#
_cell.length_a   1.000
_cell.length_b   1.000
_cell.length_c   1.000
_cell.angle_alpha   90.00
_cell.angle_beta   90.00
_cell.angle_gamma   90.00
#
_symmetry.space_group_name_H-M   'P 1'
#
loop_
_entity.id
_entity.type
_entity.pdbx_description
1 polymer ?
#
loop_
_entity_poly.entity_id
_entity_poly.type
_entity_poly.pdbx_seq_one_letter_code
_entity_poly.pdbx_strand_id
1 'polypeptide(L)'
;MSLKLPPYTFDDFQIGMKMRSQGLTVTETHIIQFSGLTGDYNPLHVDDVFAKETIFEGRVAHGLLIQALAVGLFAPLVAGTTIALIEVSSKFLRPVKIGDTIYVESEVVDKKPSEKYNGGIITFRHEVKNQRGETVATIETKLLIARGLAIRKNALKA
;
A
#
# COMPACT_ATOMS: atom_id res chain seq x y z
N MET A 1 -13.25 26.90 -1.19
CA MET A 1 -12.96 25.54 -1.68
C MET A 1 -13.14 24.59 -0.50
N SER A 2 -14.16 23.74 -0.50
CA SER A 2 -14.39 22.79 0.59
C SER A 2 -13.36 21.66 0.49
N LEU A 3 -12.51 21.52 1.51
CA LEU A 3 -11.64 20.35 1.63
C LEU A 3 -12.52 19.12 1.89
N LYS A 4 -12.64 18.26 0.89
CA LYS A 4 -13.29 16.97 1.10
C LYS A 4 -12.35 16.05 1.88
N LEU A 5 -12.83 15.51 2.98
CA LEU A 5 -12.13 14.51 3.78
C LEU A 5 -12.41 13.10 3.26
N PRO A 6 -11.46 12.14 3.43
CA PRO A 6 -11.71 10.74 3.09
C PRO A 6 -12.93 10.17 3.86
N PRO A 7 -13.55 9.12 3.34
CA PRO A 7 -13.13 8.34 2.18
C PRO A 7 -13.46 9.02 0.84
N TYR A 8 -12.53 8.89 -0.10
CA TYR A 8 -12.71 9.39 -1.47
C TYR A 8 -13.46 8.37 -2.33
N THR A 9 -14.32 8.89 -3.21
CA THR A 9 -15.05 8.12 -4.22
C THR A 9 -14.33 8.19 -5.57
N PHE A 10 -14.80 7.41 -6.56
CA PHE A 10 -14.24 7.45 -7.91
C PHE A 10 -14.16 8.87 -8.49
N ASP A 11 -15.21 9.69 -8.30
CA ASP A 11 -15.26 11.03 -8.88
C ASP A 11 -14.30 12.04 -8.22
N ASP A 12 -13.90 11.77 -6.97
CA ASP A 12 -13.01 12.66 -6.23
C ASP A 12 -11.54 12.60 -6.72
N PHE A 13 -11.15 11.47 -7.29
CA PHE A 13 -9.79 11.31 -7.78
C PHE A 13 -9.58 11.99 -9.13
N GLN A 14 -8.48 12.70 -9.28
CA GLN A 14 -8.03 13.32 -10.52
C GLN A 14 -6.65 12.79 -10.89
N ILE A 15 -6.37 12.57 -12.18
CA ILE A 15 -5.03 12.17 -12.65
C ILE A 15 -4.02 13.25 -12.23
N GLY A 16 -2.91 12.81 -11.66
CA GLY A 16 -1.88 13.69 -11.08
C GLY A 16 -2.13 14.08 -9.61
N MET A 17 -3.27 13.71 -9.02
CA MET A 17 -3.53 13.95 -7.60
C MET A 17 -2.52 13.20 -6.75
N LYS A 18 -1.89 13.90 -5.80
CA LYS A 18 -0.87 13.36 -4.89
C LYS A 18 -1.37 13.33 -3.46
N MET A 19 -1.00 12.27 -2.76
CA MET A 19 -1.38 12.03 -1.37
C MET A 19 -0.17 11.46 -0.63
N ARG A 20 -0.07 11.74 0.66
CA ARG A 20 0.98 11.19 1.52
C ARG A 20 0.37 10.60 2.78
N SER A 21 0.83 9.41 3.17
CA SER A 21 0.44 8.76 4.41
C SER A 21 1.14 9.38 5.63
N GLN A 22 0.65 9.05 6.81
CA GLN A 22 1.43 9.12 8.03
C GLN A 22 2.63 8.16 7.98
N GLY A 23 3.61 8.37 8.87
CA GLY A 23 4.73 7.43 9.05
C GLY A 23 4.30 6.19 9.83
N LEU A 24 4.93 5.05 9.51
CA LEU A 24 4.80 3.81 10.25
C LEU A 24 6.19 3.21 10.50
N THR A 25 6.59 3.07 11.76
CA THR A 25 7.84 2.39 12.11
C THR A 25 7.64 0.88 12.01
N VAL A 26 8.49 0.24 11.22
CA VAL A 26 8.53 -1.22 11.08
C VAL A 26 9.18 -1.81 12.31
N THR A 27 8.45 -2.67 13.00
CA THR A 27 8.89 -3.30 14.25
C THR A 27 9.13 -4.79 14.06
N GLU A 28 9.81 -5.41 15.02
CA GLU A 28 9.94 -6.87 15.07
C GLU A 28 8.60 -7.57 15.06
N THR A 29 7.60 -7.02 15.75
CA THR A 29 6.23 -7.56 15.79
C THR A 29 5.64 -7.71 14.39
N HIS A 30 5.81 -6.71 13.52
CA HIS A 30 5.33 -6.80 12.14
C HIS A 30 5.94 -7.99 11.40
N ILE A 31 7.25 -8.19 11.53
CA ILE A 31 7.98 -9.26 10.83
C ILE A 31 7.53 -10.62 11.34
N ILE A 32 7.48 -10.82 12.67
CA ILE A 32 7.10 -12.10 13.27
C ILE A 32 5.64 -12.45 12.98
N GLN A 33 4.73 -11.49 13.07
CA GLN A 33 3.33 -11.71 12.71
C GLN A 33 3.16 -12.08 11.24
N PHE A 34 3.89 -11.40 10.34
CA PHE A 34 3.85 -11.69 8.92
C PHE A 34 4.41 -13.08 8.60
N SER A 35 5.52 -13.47 9.25
CA SER A 35 6.07 -14.83 9.14
C SER A 35 5.04 -15.87 9.61
N GLY A 36 4.37 -15.63 10.74
CA GLY A 36 3.33 -16.53 11.26
C GLY A 36 2.12 -16.63 10.35
N LEU A 37 1.73 -15.54 9.70
CA LEU A 37 0.59 -15.50 8.80
C LEU A 37 0.89 -16.21 7.46
N THR A 38 2.08 -16.03 6.93
CA THR A 38 2.44 -16.49 5.57
C THR A 38 3.19 -17.82 5.54
N GLY A 39 3.82 -18.21 6.65
CA GLY A 39 4.75 -19.35 6.72
C GLY A 39 6.15 -19.03 6.19
N ASP A 40 6.43 -17.76 5.82
CA ASP A 40 7.75 -17.34 5.37
C ASP A 40 8.67 -17.05 6.56
N TYR A 41 9.35 -18.10 7.01
CA TYR A 41 10.37 -18.07 8.06
C TYR A 41 11.80 -18.10 7.47
N ASN A 42 12.02 -17.45 6.33
CA ASN A 42 13.37 -17.34 5.78
C ASN A 42 14.30 -16.72 6.84
N PRO A 43 15.50 -17.31 7.06
CA PRO A 43 16.45 -16.83 8.08
C PRO A 43 16.80 -15.34 7.97
N LEU A 44 16.73 -14.75 6.78
CA LEU A 44 16.89 -13.30 6.58
C LEU A 44 15.95 -12.45 7.44
N HIS A 45 14.80 -12.99 7.80
CA HIS A 45 13.74 -12.28 8.53
C HIS A 45 13.71 -12.64 10.02
N VAL A 46 14.10 -13.86 10.38
CA VAL A 46 13.82 -14.40 11.72
C VAL A 46 15.05 -14.86 12.49
N ASP A 47 16.23 -14.93 11.86
CA ASP A 47 17.47 -15.40 12.47
C ASP A 47 18.52 -14.28 12.49
N ASP A 48 18.77 -13.74 13.68
CA ASP A 48 19.76 -12.67 13.87
C ASP A 48 21.18 -13.09 13.58
N VAL A 49 21.53 -14.35 13.88
CA VAL A 49 22.90 -14.86 13.66
C VAL A 49 23.15 -14.97 12.16
N PHE A 50 22.25 -15.64 11.46
CA PHE A 50 22.34 -15.77 10.01
C PHE A 50 22.31 -14.40 9.30
N ALA A 51 21.36 -13.54 9.66
CA ALA A 51 21.16 -12.27 8.97
C ALA A 51 22.35 -11.30 9.11
N LYS A 52 23.07 -11.34 10.23
CA LYS A 52 24.28 -10.55 10.45
C LYS A 52 25.44 -10.91 9.53
N GLU A 53 25.50 -12.16 9.06
CA GLU A 53 26.55 -12.65 8.15
C GLU A 53 26.23 -12.35 6.68
N THR A 54 25.04 -11.83 6.39
CA THR A 54 24.63 -11.45 5.04
C THR A 54 25.03 -10.02 4.68
N ILE A 55 24.88 -9.66 3.40
CA ILE A 55 25.09 -8.28 2.92
C ILE A 55 24.20 -7.24 3.62
N PHE A 56 23.17 -7.68 4.32
CA PHE A 56 22.25 -6.80 5.03
C PHE A 56 22.71 -6.48 6.46
N GLU A 57 23.67 -7.23 6.99
CA GLU A 57 24.21 -7.03 8.35
C GLU A 57 23.12 -6.99 9.45
N GLY A 58 22.07 -7.76 9.27
CA GLY A 58 20.93 -7.86 10.20
C GLY A 58 19.63 -8.21 9.51
N ARG A 59 18.60 -8.53 10.30
CA ARG A 59 17.29 -8.92 9.76
C ARG A 59 16.64 -7.79 8.96
N VAL A 60 16.01 -8.18 7.86
CA VAL A 60 15.25 -7.27 6.99
C VAL A 60 13.79 -7.69 6.95
N ALA A 61 12.91 -6.73 6.73
CA ALA A 61 11.50 -7.00 6.53
C ALA A 61 11.26 -7.72 5.19
N HIS A 62 10.27 -8.60 5.15
CA HIS A 62 9.81 -9.21 3.91
C HIS A 62 9.36 -8.11 2.92
N GLY A 63 9.71 -8.24 1.65
CA GLY A 63 9.23 -7.31 0.64
C GLY A 63 7.70 -7.24 0.60
N LEU A 64 7.03 -8.39 0.66
CA LEU A 64 5.56 -8.46 0.69
C LEU A 64 4.95 -7.86 1.96
N LEU A 65 5.63 -7.89 3.11
CA LEU A 65 5.21 -7.15 4.30
C LEU A 65 5.20 -5.64 4.02
N ILE A 66 6.27 -5.11 3.41
CA ILE A 66 6.35 -3.69 3.07
C ILE A 66 5.26 -3.30 2.09
N GLN A 67 4.97 -4.13 1.09
CA GLN A 67 3.82 -3.95 0.20
C GLN A 67 2.50 -3.90 0.97
N ALA A 68 2.27 -4.86 1.87
CA ALA A 68 1.04 -4.93 2.65
C ALA A 68 0.87 -3.71 3.57
N LEU A 69 1.93 -3.29 4.27
CA LEU A 69 1.92 -2.10 5.13
C LEU A 69 1.66 -0.82 4.31
N ALA A 70 2.27 -0.70 3.13
CA ALA A 70 2.06 0.45 2.26
C ALA A 70 0.61 0.56 1.77
N VAL A 71 0.01 -0.56 1.33
CA VAL A 71 -1.41 -0.61 0.94
C VAL A 71 -2.30 -0.33 2.14
N GLY A 72 -1.94 -0.83 3.33
CA GLY A 72 -2.67 -0.55 4.57
C GLY A 72 -2.65 0.93 4.96
N LEU A 73 -1.51 1.62 4.79
CA LEU A 73 -1.40 3.07 5.03
C LEU A 73 -2.23 3.91 4.05
N PHE A 74 -2.45 3.41 2.85
CA PHE A 74 -3.31 4.04 1.84
C PHE A 74 -4.80 3.75 2.06
N ALA A 75 -5.15 2.60 2.62
CA ALA A 75 -6.51 2.10 2.73
C ALA A 75 -7.54 3.06 3.35
N PRO A 76 -7.22 3.89 4.37
CA PRO A 76 -8.18 4.86 4.92
C PRO A 76 -8.73 5.84 3.89
N LEU A 77 -7.98 6.15 2.84
CA LEU A 77 -8.41 7.09 1.80
C LEU A 77 -9.57 6.56 0.96
N VAL A 78 -9.73 5.24 0.88
CA VAL A 78 -10.73 4.54 0.07
C VAL A 78 -11.60 3.60 0.90
N ALA A 79 -11.66 3.81 2.21
CA ALA A 79 -12.42 2.97 3.14
C ALA A 79 -13.91 2.99 2.81
N GLY A 80 -14.49 1.82 2.50
CA GLY A 80 -15.91 1.68 2.15
C GLY A 80 -16.28 2.12 0.73
N THR A 81 -15.34 2.65 -0.07
CA THR A 81 -15.57 2.99 -1.49
C THR A 81 -14.86 2.03 -2.44
N THR A 82 -13.86 1.29 -1.98
CA THR A 82 -13.21 0.23 -2.74
C THR A 82 -14.17 -0.96 -2.90
N ILE A 83 -14.40 -1.35 -4.15
CA ILE A 83 -15.16 -2.55 -4.51
C ILE A 83 -14.22 -3.76 -4.58
N ALA A 84 -13.05 -3.59 -5.22
CA ALA A 84 -12.07 -4.66 -5.39
C ALA A 84 -10.66 -4.12 -5.63
N LEU A 85 -9.67 -4.86 -5.17
CA LEU A 85 -8.29 -4.77 -5.62
C LEU A 85 -8.15 -5.64 -6.86
N ILE A 86 -7.82 -5.03 -8.00
CA ILE A 86 -7.75 -5.73 -9.30
C ILE A 86 -6.34 -6.25 -9.57
N GLU A 87 -5.34 -5.41 -9.28
CA GLU A 87 -3.95 -5.73 -9.61
C GLU A 87 -2.99 -5.03 -8.65
N VAL A 88 -1.91 -5.71 -8.31
CA VAL A 88 -0.77 -5.14 -7.59
C VAL A 88 0.51 -5.54 -8.30
N SER A 89 1.39 -4.59 -8.53
CA SER A 89 2.74 -4.81 -9.03
C SER A 89 3.74 -4.07 -8.16
N SER A 90 4.83 -4.71 -7.77
CA SER A 90 5.81 -4.13 -6.85
C SER A 90 7.23 -4.36 -7.31
N LYS A 91 8.09 -3.36 -7.04
CA LYS A 91 9.54 -3.46 -7.16
C LYS A 91 10.15 -3.07 -5.81
N PHE A 92 11.00 -3.93 -5.27
CA PHE A 92 11.71 -3.70 -4.02
C PHE A 92 13.12 -3.23 -4.33
N LEU A 93 13.47 -2.03 -3.92
CA LEU A 93 14.68 -1.33 -4.34
C LEU A 93 15.75 -1.31 -3.26
N ARG A 94 15.34 -1.29 -1.98
CA ARG A 94 16.23 -1.25 -0.81
C ARG A 94 15.65 -2.06 0.34
N PRO A 95 16.50 -2.67 1.17
CA PRO A 95 16.04 -3.36 2.37
C PRO A 95 15.40 -2.36 3.35
N VAL A 96 14.38 -2.83 4.05
CA VAL A 96 13.78 -2.13 5.20
C VAL A 96 14.12 -2.94 6.44
N LYS A 97 14.72 -2.30 7.42
CA LYS A 97 15.14 -2.92 8.69
C LYS A 97 14.15 -2.59 9.81
N ILE A 98 14.22 -3.39 10.88
CA ILE A 98 13.53 -3.08 12.13
C ILE A 98 13.97 -1.69 12.62
N GLY A 99 13.01 -0.83 12.94
CA GLY A 99 13.27 0.55 13.35
C GLY A 99 13.20 1.57 12.22
N ASP A 100 13.24 1.16 10.94
CA ASP A 100 12.96 2.08 9.84
C ASP A 100 11.51 2.53 9.87
N THR A 101 11.28 3.81 9.56
CA THR A 101 9.95 4.37 9.43
C THR A 101 9.64 4.60 7.95
N ILE A 102 8.53 4.02 7.49
CA ILE A 102 8.09 4.14 6.11
C ILE A 102 6.95 5.14 5.97
N TYR A 103 6.91 5.82 4.85
CA TYR A 103 5.87 6.74 4.37
C TYR A 103 5.45 6.32 2.97
N VAL A 104 4.21 6.52 2.61
CA VAL A 104 3.71 6.22 1.26
C VAL A 104 3.30 7.52 0.58
N GLU A 105 3.96 7.84 -0.52
CA GLU A 105 3.59 8.90 -1.42
C GLU A 105 2.87 8.29 -2.62
N SER A 106 1.61 8.65 -2.82
CA SER A 106 0.72 8.06 -3.82
C SER A 106 0.32 9.09 -4.85
N GLU A 107 0.28 8.68 -6.10
CA GLU A 107 -0.17 9.50 -7.23
C GLU A 107 -1.21 8.72 -8.05
N VAL A 108 -2.28 9.41 -8.45
CA VAL A 108 -3.25 8.87 -9.42
C VAL A 108 -2.64 8.98 -10.81
N VAL A 109 -2.36 7.86 -11.46
CA VAL A 109 -1.71 7.82 -12.78
C VAL A 109 -2.66 7.47 -13.92
N ASP A 110 -3.78 6.79 -13.63
CA ASP A 110 -4.82 6.50 -14.63
C ASP A 110 -6.19 6.40 -13.96
N LYS A 111 -7.25 6.72 -14.72
CA LYS A 111 -8.64 6.71 -14.27
C LYS A 111 -9.55 6.32 -15.42
N LYS A 112 -10.26 5.19 -15.26
CA LYS A 112 -11.17 4.65 -16.28
C LYS A 112 -12.54 4.36 -15.68
N PRO A 113 -13.63 4.98 -16.18
CA PRO A 113 -14.97 4.62 -15.75
C PRO A 113 -15.29 3.18 -16.13
N SER A 114 -16.13 2.53 -15.32
CA SER A 114 -16.63 1.19 -15.58
C SER A 114 -18.01 1.26 -16.23
N GLU A 115 -18.25 0.44 -17.25
CA GLU A 115 -19.58 0.25 -17.83
C GLU A 115 -20.47 -0.67 -16.96
N LYS A 116 -19.83 -1.52 -16.16
CA LYS A 116 -20.53 -2.54 -15.35
C LYS A 116 -20.87 -2.07 -13.93
N TYR A 117 -20.04 -1.21 -13.37
CA TYR A 117 -20.17 -0.77 -11.98
C TYR A 117 -20.32 0.75 -11.91
N ASN A 118 -21.12 1.23 -10.96
CA ASN A 118 -21.22 2.66 -10.65
C ASN A 118 -19.93 3.16 -9.99
N GLY A 119 -18.92 3.40 -10.82
CA GLY A 119 -17.55 3.72 -10.42
C GLY A 119 -16.58 3.49 -11.56
N GLY A 120 -15.37 3.07 -11.24
CA GLY A 120 -14.36 2.76 -12.24
C GLY A 120 -13.05 2.31 -11.63
N ILE A 121 -12.08 2.03 -12.50
CA ILE A 121 -10.74 1.61 -12.12
C ILE A 121 -9.86 2.84 -12.02
N ILE A 122 -9.18 2.97 -10.89
CA ILE A 122 -8.13 3.96 -10.67
C ILE A 122 -6.81 3.23 -10.48
N THR A 123 -5.79 3.67 -11.21
CA THR A 123 -4.42 3.20 -11.05
C THR A 123 -3.66 4.21 -10.20
N PHE A 124 -3.11 3.72 -9.10
CA PHE A 124 -2.23 4.48 -8.23
C PHE A 124 -0.80 3.99 -8.36
N ARG A 125 0.13 4.92 -8.39
CA ARG A 125 1.54 4.66 -8.18
C ARG A 125 1.91 5.11 -6.76
N HIS A 126 2.53 4.22 -6.00
CA HIS A 126 2.97 4.47 -4.64
C HIS A 126 4.49 4.39 -4.58
N GLU A 127 5.13 5.42 -4.06
CA GLU A 127 6.53 5.38 -3.63
C GLU A 127 6.57 5.19 -2.12
N VAL A 128 7.17 4.09 -1.69
CA VAL A 128 7.41 3.83 -0.28
C VAL A 128 8.79 4.38 0.07
N LYS A 129 8.82 5.37 0.96
CA LYS A 129 10.05 6.04 1.38
C LYS A 129 10.36 5.75 2.84
N ASN A 130 11.64 5.63 3.16
CA ASN A 130 12.09 5.56 4.55
C ASN A 130 12.29 6.96 5.17
N GLN A 131 12.71 7.00 6.44
CA GLN A 131 12.96 8.24 7.19
C GLN A 131 14.09 9.10 6.61
N ARG A 132 14.92 8.54 5.74
CA ARG A 132 16.00 9.26 5.04
C ARG A 132 15.55 9.84 3.70
N GLY A 133 14.28 9.64 3.32
CA GLY A 133 13.73 10.06 2.03
C GLY A 133 14.09 9.15 0.86
N GLU A 134 14.71 7.99 1.12
CA GLU A 134 15.07 7.02 0.10
C GLU A 134 13.85 6.19 -0.29
N THR A 135 13.62 5.99 -1.60
CA THR A 135 12.59 5.08 -2.10
C THR A 135 13.03 3.64 -1.89
N VAL A 136 12.32 2.92 -1.04
CA VAL A 136 12.60 1.50 -0.70
C VAL A 136 11.80 0.54 -1.56
N ALA A 137 10.61 0.94 -2.01
CA ALA A 137 9.79 0.18 -2.94
C ALA A 137 8.94 1.11 -3.81
N THR A 138 8.59 0.64 -4.99
CA THR A 138 7.55 1.23 -5.83
C THR A 138 6.46 0.20 -6.04
N ILE A 139 5.21 0.63 -5.88
CA ILE A 139 4.03 -0.24 -5.96
C ILE A 139 3.03 0.43 -6.89
N GLU A 140 2.46 -0.33 -7.80
CA GLU A 140 1.32 0.10 -8.58
C GLU A 140 0.11 -0.74 -8.19
N THR A 141 -1.02 -0.08 -7.89
CA THR A 141 -2.28 -0.75 -7.59
C THR A 141 -3.37 -0.30 -8.55
N LYS A 142 -4.21 -1.24 -8.97
CA LYS A 142 -5.46 -0.93 -9.66
C LYS A 142 -6.63 -1.29 -8.76
N LEU A 143 -7.40 -0.28 -8.40
CA LEU A 143 -8.57 -0.43 -7.54
C LEU A 143 -9.84 -0.10 -8.32
N LEU A 144 -10.84 -0.98 -8.22
CA LEU A 144 -12.20 -0.66 -8.62
C LEU A 144 -12.87 0.10 -7.48
N ILE A 145 -13.19 1.38 -7.71
CA ILE A 145 -13.71 2.31 -6.70
C ILE A 145 -15.11 2.78 -7.12
N ALA A 146 -16.04 2.77 -6.17
CA ALA A 146 -17.42 3.21 -6.37
C ALA A 146 -17.55 4.75 -6.33
N ARG A 147 -18.66 5.27 -6.91
CA ARG A 147 -19.09 6.67 -6.76
C ARG A 147 -19.76 6.97 -5.41
N GLY A 148 -19.91 5.96 -4.57
CA GLY A 148 -20.48 6.06 -3.23
C GLY A 148 -19.99 4.93 -2.34
N LEU A 149 -20.64 4.69 -1.21
CA LEU A 149 -20.28 3.56 -0.35
C LEU A 149 -20.56 2.23 -1.06
N ALA A 150 -19.53 1.40 -1.22
CA ALA A 150 -19.59 0.12 -1.92
C ALA A 150 -20.42 -0.97 -1.21
N ILE A 151 -20.84 -0.70 0.03
CA ILE A 151 -21.51 -1.66 0.92
C ILE A 151 -22.96 -1.98 0.50
N ARG A 152 -23.59 -1.15 -0.30
CA ARG A 152 -25.00 -1.35 -0.69
C ARG A 152 -25.07 -2.04 -2.04
N LYS A 153 -25.66 -3.26 -2.09
CA LYS A 153 -25.86 -4.02 -3.34
C LYS A 153 -26.44 -3.19 -4.49
N ASN A 154 -27.29 -2.21 -4.19
CA ASN A 154 -27.93 -1.33 -5.18
C ASN A 154 -27.04 -0.15 -5.61
N ALA A 155 -25.95 0.14 -4.91
CA ALA A 155 -25.01 1.21 -5.28
C ALA A 155 -23.97 0.76 -6.32
N LEU A 156 -23.89 -0.55 -6.58
CA LEU A 156 -22.90 -1.14 -7.49
C LEU A 156 -23.40 -1.28 -8.93
N LYS A 157 -24.71 -1.10 -9.16
CA LYS A 157 -25.27 -1.16 -10.52
C LYS A 157 -25.16 0.22 -11.17
N ALA A 158 -24.59 0.24 -12.37
CA ALA A 158 -24.62 1.40 -13.24
C ALA A 158 -26.05 1.71 -13.66
#